data_abc32b56f85e1a2b9ec138f07ee4bd4b
#
_entry.id   abc32b56f85e1a2b9ec138f07ee4bd4b
#
_cell.length_a   1.000
_cell.length_b   1.000
_cell.length_c   1.000
_cell.angle_alpha   90.00
_cell.angle_beta   90.00
_cell.angle_gamma   90.00
#
_symmetry.space_group_name_H-M   'P 1'
#
loop_
_entity.id
_entity.type
_entity.pdbx_description
1 polymer ?
#
loop_
_entity_poly.entity_id
_entity_poly.type
_entity_poly.pdbx_seq_one_letter_code
_entity_poly.pdbx_strand_id
1 'polypeptide(L)'
;MKHSTRTMMPRRHLRIAALALLTLPLTACGGSSSSSAPATMNLGVTDGPVASASAVVISFTGVELQPSGGGSPVTFNFNSPQTINLLNEQNGNEASLLNGVSVPAGNYDWIRLLLNVSSNGTVANSYIEINGAQYPLVIPSGAQTGLKLVQGFTMTANQVANFTIDFMLQQSITAPPGLTSGGGTQDYLLKPALRLINNVQAGTISGTVALSTLQSISACLAGYSGSGPLPNAQVDIFSGTVTPSSSLTPVVEPEIALSSSGSYTYDQPFLLAGGYTVAVACSSTSSTGTSTETFIPVAGTAATVTANQTTTVNF
;
A
#
# COMPACT_ATOMS: atom_id res chain seq x y z
N MET A 1 11.33 48.30 97.27
CA MET A 1 11.46 47.23 98.32
C MET A 1 11.89 45.97 97.66
N LYS A 2 13.17 45.60 97.87
CA LYS A 2 13.68 44.32 98.40
C LYS A 2 13.23 43.10 97.61
N HIS A 3 14.04 42.15 97.17
CA HIS A 3 15.39 41.64 97.55
C HIS A 3 15.86 40.79 96.36
N SER A 4 17.02 40.98 95.91
CA SER A 4 18.26 40.20 95.94
C SER A 4 18.13 38.73 96.39
N THR A 5 18.49 37.81 95.55
CA THR A 5 19.41 36.71 95.93
C THR A 5 20.09 36.10 94.74
N ARG A 6 21.42 36.11 94.82
CA ARG A 6 22.38 35.34 94.04
C ARG A 6 22.33 33.92 94.46
N THR A 7 22.51 32.98 93.53
CA THR A 7 23.24 31.72 93.85
C THR A 7 23.90 31.10 92.60
N MET A 8 25.14 31.01 92.74
CA MET A 8 26.25 30.19 92.16
C MET A 8 26.01 29.14 91.11
N MET A 9 26.95 29.21 90.16
CA MET A 9 27.35 28.10 89.23
C MET A 9 27.74 26.78 89.95
N PRO A 10 27.68 25.64 89.22
CA PRO A 10 28.97 25.05 88.96
C PRO A 10 29.19 24.63 87.42
N ARG A 11 30.43 24.74 87.10
CA ARG A 11 31.06 24.24 85.85
C ARG A 11 30.86 22.76 85.74
N ARG A 12 30.48 22.26 84.50
CA ARG A 12 30.88 20.93 84.05
C ARG A 12 30.85 20.76 82.53
N HIS A 13 32.08 20.52 82.00
CA HIS A 13 32.47 19.65 80.89
C HIS A 13 31.89 19.87 79.48
N LEU A 14 32.70 20.52 78.71
CA LEU A 14 32.81 20.50 77.25
C LEU A 14 32.82 19.07 76.76
N ARG A 15 31.78 18.62 76.02
CA ARG A 15 31.79 17.45 75.17
C ARG A 15 31.56 17.95 73.75
N ILE A 16 32.66 17.94 72.96
CA ILE A 16 32.67 18.21 71.55
C ILE A 16 31.97 16.99 70.92
N ALA A 17 30.73 17.16 70.45
CA ALA A 17 30.06 16.21 69.58
C ALA A 17 30.45 16.55 68.12
N ALA A 18 31.29 15.75 67.53
CA ALA A 18 31.61 15.84 66.10
C ALA A 18 30.36 15.48 65.27
N LEU A 19 29.80 16.48 64.58
CA LEU A 19 28.73 16.31 63.64
C LEU A 19 29.32 15.77 62.35
N ALA A 20 29.24 14.43 62.15
CA ALA A 20 29.61 13.79 60.92
C ALA A 20 28.57 14.16 59.86
N LEU A 21 28.93 15.05 58.91
CA LEU A 21 28.12 15.39 57.75
C LEU A 21 28.12 14.18 56.81
N LEU A 22 27.06 13.39 56.83
CA LEU A 22 26.82 12.28 55.90
C LEU A 22 26.45 12.89 54.54
N THR A 23 27.44 13.10 53.66
CA THR A 23 27.20 13.43 52.24
C THR A 23 26.70 12.19 51.53
N LEU A 24 25.36 12.08 51.33
CA LEU A 24 24.75 11.14 50.43
C LEU A 24 25.12 11.53 48.97
N PRO A 25 25.78 10.69 48.19
CA PRO A 25 25.88 10.93 46.77
C PRO A 25 24.48 10.78 46.16
N LEU A 26 23.90 11.89 45.67
CA LEU A 26 22.80 11.80 44.69
C LEU A 26 23.39 11.12 43.43
N THR A 27 23.20 9.84 43.34
CA THR A 27 23.29 9.14 42.03
C THR A 27 22.13 9.70 41.20
N ALA A 28 22.44 10.71 40.38
CA ALA A 28 21.59 11.11 39.27
C ALA A 28 21.44 9.85 38.38
N CYS A 29 20.28 9.22 38.51
CA CYS A 29 19.86 8.23 37.53
C CYS A 29 19.71 9.00 36.21
N GLY A 30 20.79 9.05 35.43
CA GLY A 30 20.77 9.50 34.06
C GLY A 30 19.76 8.61 33.37
N GLY A 31 18.58 9.18 33.05
CA GLY A 31 17.60 8.54 32.19
C GLY A 31 18.29 8.25 30.86
N SER A 32 18.88 7.06 30.73
CA SER A 32 19.15 6.49 29.42
C SER A 32 17.78 6.37 28.77
N SER A 33 17.50 7.26 27.81
CA SER A 33 16.47 7.01 26.82
C SER A 33 16.83 5.66 26.19
N SER A 34 16.20 4.60 26.70
CA SER A 34 16.30 3.28 26.07
C SER A 34 15.66 3.42 24.71
N SER A 35 16.48 3.69 23.68
CA SER A 35 16.03 3.52 22.30
C SER A 35 15.57 2.07 22.18
N SER A 36 14.27 1.87 21.95
CA SER A 36 13.77 0.53 21.67
C SER A 36 14.56 -0.04 20.50
N ALA A 37 14.85 -1.33 20.56
CA ALA A 37 15.55 -1.99 19.46
C ALA A 37 14.78 -1.76 18.15
N PRO A 38 15.47 -1.63 17.02
CA PRO A 38 14.81 -1.40 15.74
C PRO A 38 13.97 -2.61 15.32
N ALA A 39 13.03 -2.36 14.44
CA ALA A 39 12.32 -3.36 13.66
C ALA A 39 13.02 -3.56 12.31
N THR A 40 12.66 -4.63 11.62
CA THR A 40 13.07 -4.87 10.23
C THR A 40 11.86 -4.69 9.32
N MET A 41 12.02 -3.98 8.20
CA MET A 41 10.94 -3.75 7.23
C MET A 41 11.29 -4.34 5.87
N ASN A 42 10.33 -5.06 5.31
CA ASN A 42 10.23 -5.36 3.90
C ASN A 42 9.04 -4.58 3.33
N LEU A 43 9.23 -4.00 2.16
CA LEU A 43 8.19 -3.25 1.46
C LEU A 43 8.22 -3.61 -0.01
N GLY A 44 7.10 -4.07 -0.52
CA GLY A 44 6.88 -4.29 -1.93
C GLY A 44 5.82 -3.41 -2.54
N VAL A 45 5.71 -3.48 -3.85
CA VAL A 45 4.62 -2.88 -4.62
C VAL A 45 3.96 -3.92 -5.49
N THR A 46 2.64 -3.88 -5.56
CA THR A 46 1.81 -4.70 -6.44
C THR A 46 0.77 -3.82 -7.13
N ASP A 47 0.03 -4.37 -8.06
CA ASP A 47 -0.99 -3.65 -8.81
C ASP A 47 -2.15 -4.53 -9.26
N GLY A 48 -3.27 -3.87 -9.60
CA GLY A 48 -4.37 -4.44 -10.37
C GLY A 48 -4.26 -4.09 -11.85
N PRO A 49 -4.93 -4.84 -12.73
CA PRO A 49 -4.84 -4.64 -14.18
C PRO A 49 -5.36 -3.28 -14.63
N VAL A 50 -4.79 -2.74 -15.72
CA VAL A 50 -5.31 -1.58 -16.42
C VAL A 50 -5.73 -2.00 -17.81
N ALA A 51 -7.02 -1.92 -18.10
CA ALA A 51 -7.54 -2.18 -19.43
C ALA A 51 -6.83 -1.26 -20.46
N SER A 52 -6.40 -1.83 -21.58
CA SER A 52 -5.80 -1.14 -22.72
C SER A 52 -4.36 -0.63 -22.58
N ALA A 53 -3.68 -0.77 -21.45
CA ALA A 53 -2.24 -0.49 -21.32
C ALA A 53 -1.42 -1.77 -21.46
N SER A 54 -0.28 -1.71 -22.16
CA SER A 54 0.71 -2.79 -22.22
C SER A 54 1.85 -2.62 -21.21
N ALA A 55 2.04 -1.41 -20.69
CA ALA A 55 2.96 -1.13 -19.59
C ALA A 55 2.54 0.12 -18.81
N VAL A 56 2.74 0.10 -17.49
CA VAL A 56 2.70 1.26 -16.61
C VAL A 56 3.98 1.26 -15.80
N VAL A 57 4.91 2.10 -16.21
CA VAL A 57 6.26 2.11 -15.67
C VAL A 57 6.45 3.30 -14.75
N ILE A 58 6.87 3.05 -13.52
CA ILE A 58 7.20 4.09 -12.53
C ILE A 58 8.63 3.88 -12.05
N SER A 59 9.36 4.98 -11.93
CA SER A 59 10.74 5.02 -11.44
C SER A 59 10.77 5.61 -10.03
N PHE A 60 11.22 4.81 -9.07
CA PHE A 60 11.32 5.15 -7.66
C PHE A 60 12.75 5.47 -7.26
N THR A 61 12.96 6.51 -6.46
CA THR A 61 14.28 6.92 -5.95
C THR A 61 14.48 6.65 -4.47
N GLY A 62 13.40 6.32 -3.75
CA GLY A 62 13.49 6.02 -2.32
C GLY A 62 12.14 5.92 -1.65
N VAL A 63 12.18 5.73 -0.35
CA VAL A 63 11.01 5.64 0.53
C VAL A 63 11.23 6.49 1.76
N GLU A 64 10.20 7.20 2.21
CA GLU A 64 10.17 7.94 3.46
C GLU A 64 9.06 7.45 4.37
N LEU A 65 9.37 7.34 5.65
CA LEU A 65 8.43 6.95 6.71
C LEU A 65 8.36 8.09 7.74
N GLN A 66 7.18 8.60 8.03
CA GLN A 66 7.00 9.66 9.03
C GLN A 66 6.67 9.08 10.39
N PRO A 67 7.54 9.22 11.39
CA PRO A 67 7.22 8.86 12.76
C PRO A 67 6.03 9.65 13.29
N SER A 68 5.13 8.98 14.03
CA SER A 68 4.03 9.65 14.72
C SER A 68 4.57 10.54 15.86
N GLY A 69 3.93 11.69 16.04
CA GLY A 69 4.38 12.67 17.03
C GLY A 69 5.40 13.68 16.47
N GLY A 70 5.72 13.63 15.18
CA GLY A 70 6.59 14.61 14.50
C GLY A 70 8.04 14.16 14.41
N GLY A 71 8.91 15.08 14.06
CA GLY A 71 10.32 14.83 13.78
C GLY A 71 10.59 14.65 12.29
N SER A 72 11.84 14.38 11.94
CA SER A 72 12.26 14.15 10.55
C SER A 72 11.82 12.78 10.09
N PRO A 73 11.36 12.63 8.83
CA PRO A 73 11.10 11.33 8.24
C PRO A 73 12.35 10.43 8.27
N VAL A 74 12.12 9.13 8.40
CA VAL A 74 13.14 8.11 8.16
C VAL A 74 13.18 7.87 6.65
N THR A 75 14.32 8.17 6.01
CA THR A 75 14.45 8.15 4.56
C THR A 75 15.39 7.04 4.10
N PHE A 76 14.97 6.27 3.13
CA PHE A 76 15.74 5.25 2.43
C PHE A 76 15.91 5.67 0.97
N ASN A 77 17.07 6.22 0.63
CA ASN A 77 17.38 6.56 -0.75
C ASN A 77 17.98 5.36 -1.47
N PHE A 78 17.56 5.11 -2.69
CA PHE A 78 18.13 4.06 -3.54
C PHE A 78 19.42 4.56 -4.19
N ASN A 79 20.42 3.68 -4.30
CA ASN A 79 21.71 4.00 -4.96
C ASN A 79 21.50 4.33 -6.47
N SER A 80 20.50 3.73 -7.07
CA SER A 80 20.02 4.01 -8.43
C SER A 80 18.49 3.91 -8.44
N PRO A 81 17.80 4.68 -9.30
CA PRO A 81 16.36 4.57 -9.41
C PRO A 81 15.93 3.15 -9.76
N GLN A 82 14.90 2.64 -9.08
CA GLN A 82 14.27 1.36 -9.37
C GLN A 82 13.09 1.61 -10.30
N THR A 83 13.16 1.07 -11.50
CA THR A 83 12.12 1.22 -12.52
C THR A 83 11.30 -0.07 -12.58
N ILE A 84 10.00 0.04 -12.26
CA ILE A 84 9.08 -1.07 -12.13
C ILE A 84 7.94 -0.89 -13.13
N ASN A 85 7.66 -1.94 -13.92
CA ASN A 85 6.42 -2.02 -14.68
C ASN A 85 5.35 -2.65 -13.79
N LEU A 86 4.44 -1.85 -13.29
CA LEU A 86 3.41 -2.30 -12.35
C LEU A 86 2.50 -3.38 -12.94
N LEU A 87 2.28 -3.40 -14.25
CA LEU A 87 1.48 -4.47 -14.88
C LEU A 87 2.14 -5.86 -14.82
N ASN A 88 3.43 -5.96 -14.49
CA ASN A 88 4.09 -7.23 -14.23
C ASN A 88 3.86 -7.71 -12.79
N GLU A 89 3.40 -6.83 -11.92
CA GLU A 89 3.23 -7.07 -10.48
C GLU A 89 1.76 -7.36 -10.14
N GLN A 90 1.11 -8.16 -10.98
CA GLN A 90 -0.28 -8.59 -10.85
C GLN A 90 -0.36 -10.05 -10.39
N ASN A 91 -1.55 -10.50 -10.01
CA ASN A 91 -1.81 -11.90 -9.66
C ASN A 91 -0.87 -12.45 -8.58
N GLY A 92 -0.55 -11.62 -7.59
CA GLY A 92 0.31 -12.01 -6.47
C GLY A 92 1.79 -11.74 -6.65
N ASN A 93 2.21 -11.26 -7.81
CA ASN A 93 3.56 -10.76 -7.97
C ASN A 93 3.75 -9.45 -7.22
N GLU A 94 4.96 -9.25 -6.74
CA GLU A 94 5.36 -8.07 -5.98
C GLU A 94 6.79 -7.67 -6.32
N ALA A 95 7.01 -6.42 -6.68
CA ALA A 95 8.36 -5.87 -6.80
C ALA A 95 8.82 -5.31 -5.46
N SER A 96 10.01 -5.73 -5.01
CA SER A 96 10.57 -5.28 -3.73
C SER A 96 11.16 -3.87 -3.85
N LEU A 97 10.74 -2.94 -2.99
CA LEU A 97 11.34 -1.61 -2.81
C LEU A 97 12.32 -1.57 -1.64
N LEU A 98 11.97 -2.19 -0.51
CA LEU A 98 12.85 -2.31 0.65
C LEU A 98 12.93 -3.78 1.06
N ASN A 99 14.14 -4.25 1.32
CA ASN A 99 14.38 -5.62 1.76
C ASN A 99 15.28 -5.63 3.00
N GLY A 100 14.71 -6.04 4.13
CA GLY A 100 15.44 -6.22 5.37
C GLY A 100 16.02 -4.94 5.97
N VAL A 101 15.41 -3.77 5.72
CA VAL A 101 15.92 -2.50 6.23
C VAL A 101 15.59 -2.30 7.71
N SER A 102 16.54 -1.72 8.44
CA SER A 102 16.34 -1.40 9.85
C SER A 102 15.55 -0.10 10.00
N VAL A 103 14.43 -0.16 10.73
CA VAL A 103 13.52 0.95 10.97
C VAL A 103 13.36 1.14 12.47
N PRO A 104 13.45 2.37 13.02
CA PRO A 104 13.14 2.61 14.43
C PRO A 104 11.77 2.07 14.80
N ALA A 105 11.69 1.37 15.95
CA ALA A 105 10.40 0.86 16.43
C ALA A 105 9.51 2.03 16.87
N GLY A 106 8.22 1.96 16.55
CA GLY A 106 7.23 2.99 16.88
C GLY A 106 6.07 3.03 15.90
N ASN A 107 5.23 4.03 16.08
CA ASN A 107 4.12 4.30 15.18
C ASN A 107 4.53 5.28 14.09
N TYR A 108 3.99 5.11 12.91
CA TYR A 108 4.21 5.94 11.74
C TYR A 108 2.86 6.43 11.22
N ASP A 109 2.82 7.70 10.75
CA ASP A 109 1.58 8.33 10.28
C ASP A 109 1.37 8.15 8.77
N TRP A 110 2.47 8.08 8.01
CA TRP A 110 2.41 7.91 6.56
C TRP A 110 3.71 7.32 6.00
N ILE A 111 3.57 6.78 4.80
CA ILE A 111 4.67 6.37 3.93
C ILE A 111 4.65 7.21 2.65
N ARG A 112 5.81 7.51 2.10
CA ARG A 112 5.96 8.25 0.85
C ARG A 112 6.94 7.53 -0.06
N LEU A 113 6.53 7.35 -1.30
CA LEU A 113 7.41 6.87 -2.36
C LEU A 113 8.01 8.09 -3.08
N LEU A 114 9.34 8.19 -3.07
CA LEU A 114 10.09 9.20 -3.80
C LEU A 114 10.24 8.75 -5.25
N LEU A 115 10.03 9.68 -6.18
CA LEU A 115 9.91 9.36 -7.59
C LEU A 115 10.97 10.07 -8.43
N ASN A 116 11.36 9.41 -9.52
CA ASN A 116 12.10 10.01 -10.61
C ASN A 116 11.14 10.30 -11.78
N VAL A 117 10.44 11.42 -11.70
CA VAL A 117 9.46 11.84 -12.70
C VAL A 117 9.93 13.11 -13.40
N SER A 118 9.69 13.17 -14.70
CA SER A 118 9.91 14.39 -15.48
C SER A 118 8.76 15.36 -15.25
N SER A 119 9.09 16.65 -15.03
CA SER A 119 8.10 17.71 -14.92
C SER A 119 7.63 18.24 -16.29
N ASN A 120 8.21 17.77 -17.39
CA ASN A 120 8.14 18.43 -18.70
C ASN A 120 7.37 17.65 -19.77
N GLY A 121 6.60 16.63 -19.40
CA GLY A 121 5.86 15.83 -20.39
C GLY A 121 6.74 15.03 -21.36
N THR A 122 8.01 14.80 -21.00
CA THR A 122 8.89 13.90 -21.76
C THR A 122 8.78 12.47 -21.24
N VAL A 123 8.67 11.52 -22.16
CA VAL A 123 8.77 10.09 -21.85
C VAL A 123 10.20 9.81 -21.37
N ALA A 124 10.45 9.90 -20.06
CA ALA A 124 11.79 9.66 -19.56
C ALA A 124 11.84 8.45 -18.64
N ASN A 125 11.24 8.55 -17.45
CA ASN A 125 11.46 7.57 -16.39
C ASN A 125 10.16 6.95 -15.87
N SER A 126 9.01 7.62 -16.13
CA SER A 126 7.68 7.08 -15.77
C SER A 126 6.74 7.32 -16.94
N TYR A 127 6.14 6.25 -17.45
CA TYR A 127 5.31 6.30 -18.66
C TYR A 127 4.22 5.21 -18.63
N ILE A 128 3.20 5.41 -19.44
CA ILE A 128 2.23 4.38 -19.82
C ILE A 128 2.41 4.03 -21.30
N GLU A 129 2.29 2.77 -21.64
CA GLU A 129 2.33 2.29 -23.02
C GLU A 129 0.94 1.80 -23.44
N ILE A 130 0.42 2.35 -24.54
CA ILE A 130 -0.90 2.02 -25.10
C ILE A 130 -0.73 1.82 -26.59
N ASN A 131 -1.16 0.65 -27.11
CA ASN A 131 -1.03 0.31 -28.54
C ASN A 131 0.39 0.45 -29.08
N GLY A 132 1.43 0.14 -28.27
CA GLY A 132 2.83 0.25 -28.64
C GLY A 132 3.40 1.67 -28.61
N ALA A 133 2.63 2.67 -28.26
CA ALA A 133 3.08 4.05 -28.10
C ALA A 133 3.25 4.40 -26.62
N GLN A 134 4.39 5.02 -26.27
CA GLN A 134 4.68 5.47 -24.90
C GLN A 134 4.24 6.90 -24.69
N TYR A 135 3.53 7.15 -23.62
CA TYR A 135 3.06 8.47 -23.20
C TYR A 135 3.61 8.81 -21.82
N PRO A 136 4.01 10.06 -21.58
CA PRO A 136 4.46 10.50 -20.27
C PRO A 136 3.38 10.26 -19.21
N LEU A 137 3.80 9.74 -18.05
CA LEU A 137 2.96 9.61 -16.88
C LEU A 137 3.30 10.76 -15.93
N VAL A 138 2.44 11.76 -15.92
CA VAL A 138 2.60 12.94 -15.09
C VAL A 138 1.98 12.71 -13.73
N ILE A 139 2.77 12.91 -12.70
CA ILE A 139 2.33 12.83 -11.31
C ILE A 139 2.31 14.27 -10.79
N PRO A 140 1.12 14.87 -10.57
CA PRO A 140 1.04 16.23 -10.06
C PRO A 140 1.85 16.40 -8.79
N SER A 141 2.78 17.36 -8.78
CA SER A 141 3.74 17.57 -7.68
C SER A 141 4.66 16.38 -7.34
N GLY A 142 4.65 15.30 -8.12
CA GLY A 142 5.36 14.06 -7.81
C GLY A 142 6.88 14.23 -7.69
N ALA A 143 7.47 15.11 -8.49
CA ALA A 143 8.90 15.42 -8.42
C ALA A 143 9.31 16.08 -7.09
N GLN A 144 8.40 16.81 -6.43
CA GLN A 144 8.67 17.54 -5.18
C GLN A 144 8.11 16.82 -3.95
N THR A 145 6.97 16.15 -4.08
CA THR A 145 6.25 15.58 -2.94
C THR A 145 6.20 14.06 -2.93
N GLY A 146 6.56 13.37 -4.03
CA GLY A 146 6.41 11.94 -4.17
C GLY A 146 4.94 11.46 -4.08
N LEU A 147 4.74 10.16 -3.97
CA LEU A 147 3.43 9.56 -3.72
C LEU A 147 3.28 9.32 -2.22
N LYS A 148 2.45 10.13 -1.56
CA LYS A 148 2.20 10.06 -0.13
C LYS A 148 0.95 9.25 0.17
N LEU A 149 1.11 8.18 0.95
CA LEU A 149 0.03 7.35 1.48
C LEU A 149 -0.16 7.66 2.97
N VAL A 150 -1.26 8.32 3.30
CA VAL A 150 -1.61 8.69 4.68
C VAL A 150 -2.41 7.55 5.30
N GLN A 151 -1.68 6.55 5.75
CA GLN A 151 -2.20 5.40 6.48
C GLN A 151 -1.19 5.05 7.57
N GLY A 152 -1.64 5.12 8.84
CA GLY A 152 -0.80 4.80 9.98
C GLY A 152 -0.44 3.32 10.04
N PHE A 153 0.78 3.02 10.50
CA PHE A 153 1.26 1.65 10.74
C PHE A 153 2.22 1.62 11.94
N THR A 154 2.49 0.42 12.43
CA THR A 154 3.37 0.22 13.60
C THR A 154 4.53 -0.69 13.25
N MET A 155 5.74 -0.26 13.63
CA MET A 155 6.96 -1.06 13.59
C MET A 155 7.25 -1.56 15.01
N THR A 156 7.11 -2.87 15.24
CA THR A 156 7.33 -3.49 16.56
C THR A 156 8.80 -3.86 16.73
N ALA A 157 9.38 -3.47 17.86
CA ALA A 157 10.79 -3.75 18.18
C ALA A 157 11.13 -5.25 18.03
N ASN A 158 12.28 -5.54 17.44
CA ASN A 158 12.79 -6.89 17.17
C ASN A 158 11.88 -7.76 16.28
N GLN A 159 10.91 -7.17 15.57
CA GLN A 159 10.03 -7.90 14.66
C GLN A 159 10.36 -7.55 13.21
N VAL A 160 10.04 -8.50 12.32
CA VAL A 160 10.03 -8.28 10.88
C VAL A 160 8.60 -7.91 10.48
N ALA A 161 8.45 -6.78 9.80
CA ALA A 161 7.18 -6.34 9.24
C ALA A 161 7.26 -6.40 7.70
N ASN A 162 6.28 -7.06 7.09
CA ASN A 162 6.14 -7.15 5.64
C ASN A 162 4.92 -6.33 5.22
N PHE A 163 5.16 -5.33 4.38
CA PHE A 163 4.12 -4.47 3.84
C PHE A 163 4.14 -4.51 2.32
N THR A 164 2.97 -4.43 1.74
CA THR A 164 2.77 -4.25 0.29
C THR A 164 1.99 -2.96 0.04
N ILE A 165 2.47 -2.13 -0.87
CA ILE A 165 1.69 -1.01 -1.43
C ILE A 165 1.01 -1.50 -2.69
N ASP A 166 -0.29 -1.51 -2.66
CA ASP A 166 -1.13 -1.85 -3.79
C ASP A 166 -1.51 -0.57 -4.56
N PHE A 167 -1.14 -0.52 -5.82
CA PHE A 167 -1.51 0.52 -6.75
C PHE A 167 -2.82 0.13 -7.41
N MET A 168 -3.90 0.84 -7.12
CA MET A 168 -5.18 0.66 -7.83
C MET A 168 -5.14 1.47 -9.14
N LEU A 169 -4.40 0.99 -10.14
CA LEU A 169 -4.10 1.78 -11.35
C LEU A 169 -5.34 2.19 -12.12
N GLN A 170 -6.37 1.38 -12.21
CA GLN A 170 -7.63 1.76 -12.87
C GLN A 170 -8.26 3.03 -12.27
N GLN A 171 -8.13 3.20 -10.96
CA GLN A 171 -8.60 4.39 -10.25
C GLN A 171 -7.58 5.52 -10.24
N SER A 172 -6.34 5.21 -10.58
CA SER A 172 -5.20 6.13 -10.48
C SER A 172 -4.89 6.86 -11.77
N ILE A 173 -5.14 6.25 -12.94
CA ILE A 173 -4.74 6.80 -14.23
C ILE A 173 -5.93 7.51 -14.89
N THR A 174 -5.71 8.76 -15.25
CA THR A 174 -6.70 9.56 -15.99
C THR A 174 -6.11 9.94 -17.34
N ALA A 175 -6.82 9.58 -18.42
CA ALA A 175 -6.50 10.05 -19.75
C ALA A 175 -6.78 11.56 -19.86
N PRO A 176 -5.95 12.34 -20.59
CA PRO A 176 -6.22 13.75 -20.78
C PRO A 176 -7.52 13.95 -21.60
N PRO A 177 -8.29 15.00 -21.29
CA PRO A 177 -9.50 15.31 -22.07
C PRO A 177 -9.13 15.59 -23.53
N GLY A 178 -9.82 14.94 -24.46
CA GLY A 178 -9.63 15.19 -25.89
C GLY A 178 -8.70 14.22 -26.61
N LEU A 179 -8.42 13.03 -26.06
CA LEU A 179 -7.75 11.93 -26.73
C LEU A 179 -8.61 11.34 -27.87
N THR A 180 -8.90 12.15 -28.88
CA THR A 180 -9.33 11.68 -30.19
C THR A 180 -8.19 11.94 -31.16
N SER A 181 -7.53 10.86 -31.58
CA SER A 181 -6.69 10.72 -32.78
C SER A 181 -6.11 12.01 -33.39
N GLY A 182 -4.91 12.42 -32.98
CA GLY A 182 -4.18 13.43 -33.75
C GLY A 182 -3.28 14.36 -32.96
N GLY A 183 -2.05 13.95 -32.65
CA GLY A 183 -0.91 14.83 -32.60
C GLY A 183 -0.88 15.93 -31.53
N GLY A 184 -0.83 15.55 -30.26
CA GLY A 184 -0.43 16.41 -29.17
C GLY A 184 0.39 15.62 -28.16
N THR A 185 1.26 16.24 -27.39
CA THR A 185 1.89 15.65 -26.23
C THR A 185 0.79 15.30 -25.22
N GLN A 186 0.42 14.02 -25.18
CA GLN A 186 -0.71 13.56 -24.38
C GLN A 186 -0.15 12.98 -23.09
N ASP A 187 -0.13 13.82 -22.06
CA ASP A 187 0.31 13.41 -20.74
C ASP A 187 -0.83 12.71 -20.00
N TYR A 188 -0.63 11.44 -19.64
CA TYR A 188 -1.52 10.74 -18.72
C TYR A 188 -1.25 11.22 -17.30
N LEU A 189 -2.31 11.44 -16.52
CA LEU A 189 -2.17 11.84 -15.11
C LEU A 189 -2.27 10.63 -14.21
N LEU A 190 -1.28 10.46 -13.35
CA LEU A 190 -1.34 9.51 -12.24
C LEU A 190 -1.76 10.26 -10.97
N LYS A 191 -3.00 10.05 -10.55
CA LYS A 191 -3.53 10.45 -9.24
C LYS A 191 -3.64 9.20 -8.39
N PRO A 192 -2.62 8.86 -7.60
CA PRO A 192 -2.51 7.53 -7.04
C PRO A 192 -3.61 7.24 -6.04
N ALA A 193 -4.40 6.21 -6.30
CA ALA A 193 -5.16 5.49 -5.31
C ALA A 193 -4.27 4.33 -4.82
N LEU A 194 -3.81 4.41 -3.57
CA LEU A 194 -2.85 3.48 -2.97
C LEU A 194 -3.41 2.89 -1.69
N ARG A 195 -3.11 1.63 -1.43
CA ARG A 195 -3.37 0.97 -0.15
C ARG A 195 -2.07 0.45 0.43
N LEU A 196 -1.87 0.61 1.74
CA LEU A 196 -0.81 -0.06 2.48
C LEU A 196 -1.39 -1.30 3.15
N ILE A 197 -0.83 -2.44 2.85
CA ILE A 197 -1.30 -3.72 3.35
C ILE A 197 -0.23 -4.29 4.26
N ASN A 198 -0.59 -4.62 5.48
CA ASN A 198 0.24 -5.44 6.35
C ASN A 198 -0.02 -6.91 5.99
N ASN A 199 0.99 -7.57 5.40
CA ASN A 199 0.83 -8.89 4.79
C ASN A 199 0.37 -9.96 5.81
N VAL A 200 0.73 -9.81 7.09
CA VAL A 200 0.25 -10.75 8.14
C VAL A 200 -1.24 -10.61 8.45
N GLN A 201 -1.88 -9.53 7.98
CA GLN A 201 -3.32 -9.29 8.15
C GLN A 201 -4.11 -9.55 6.85
N ALA A 202 -3.42 -9.92 5.78
CA ALA A 202 -4.00 -10.17 4.49
C ALA A 202 -4.18 -11.67 4.20
N GLY A 203 -5.12 -11.97 3.35
CA GLY A 203 -5.34 -13.28 2.75
C GLY A 203 -5.59 -13.16 1.26
N THR A 204 -5.97 -14.26 0.65
CA THR A 204 -6.13 -14.39 -0.80
C THR A 204 -7.55 -14.83 -1.13
N ILE A 205 -8.12 -14.31 -2.22
CA ILE A 205 -9.25 -14.92 -2.93
C ILE A 205 -8.71 -15.42 -4.25
N SER A 206 -8.93 -16.71 -4.55
CA SER A 206 -8.55 -17.30 -5.83
C SER A 206 -9.60 -18.27 -6.32
N GLY A 207 -9.54 -18.64 -7.58
CA GLY A 207 -10.48 -19.63 -8.11
C GLY A 207 -10.30 -19.90 -9.60
N THR A 208 -11.24 -20.69 -10.11
CA THR A 208 -11.36 -21.02 -11.52
C THR A 208 -12.64 -20.41 -12.10
N VAL A 209 -12.61 -20.06 -13.35
CA VAL A 209 -13.79 -19.63 -14.11
C VAL A 209 -14.04 -20.64 -15.23
N ALA A 210 -15.17 -21.33 -15.18
CA ALA A 210 -15.49 -22.30 -16.19
C ALA A 210 -15.72 -21.60 -17.54
N LEU A 211 -15.24 -22.18 -18.63
CA LEU A 211 -15.47 -21.64 -19.98
C LEU A 211 -16.97 -21.53 -20.29
N SER A 212 -17.78 -22.45 -19.79
CA SER A 212 -19.25 -22.40 -19.93
C SER A 212 -19.87 -21.17 -19.28
N THR A 213 -19.31 -20.70 -18.17
CA THR A 213 -19.73 -19.46 -17.51
C THR A 213 -19.42 -18.26 -18.40
N LEU A 214 -18.21 -18.19 -18.95
CA LEU A 214 -17.81 -17.14 -19.90
C LEU A 214 -18.61 -17.16 -21.19
N GLN A 215 -18.96 -18.35 -21.69
CA GLN A 215 -19.79 -18.53 -22.89
C GLN A 215 -21.27 -18.14 -22.68
N SER A 216 -21.73 -18.08 -21.43
CA SER A 216 -23.11 -17.72 -21.14
C SER A 216 -23.45 -16.25 -21.46
N ILE A 217 -22.40 -15.40 -21.56
CA ILE A 217 -22.52 -13.99 -21.92
C ILE A 217 -21.58 -13.67 -23.08
N SER A 218 -22.13 -13.27 -24.22
CA SER A 218 -21.36 -12.97 -25.44
C SER A 218 -20.34 -11.84 -25.23
N ALA A 219 -20.59 -10.91 -24.31
CA ALA A 219 -19.67 -9.82 -23.96
C ALA A 219 -18.33 -10.35 -23.42
N CYS A 220 -18.33 -11.42 -22.61
CA CYS A 220 -17.11 -12.00 -22.05
C CYS A 220 -16.14 -12.49 -23.10
N LEU A 221 -16.66 -12.97 -24.25
CA LEU A 221 -15.88 -13.52 -25.34
C LEU A 221 -15.68 -12.53 -26.50
N ALA A 222 -16.12 -11.28 -26.36
CA ALA A 222 -15.92 -10.27 -27.40
C ALA A 222 -14.41 -10.07 -27.61
N GLY A 223 -13.95 -10.25 -28.85
CA GLY A 223 -12.53 -10.19 -29.20
C GLY A 223 -11.70 -11.42 -28.82
N TYR A 224 -12.29 -12.45 -28.24
CA TYR A 224 -11.61 -13.69 -27.92
C TYR A 224 -11.37 -14.54 -29.16
N SER A 225 -10.13 -14.94 -29.38
CA SER A 225 -9.69 -15.70 -30.57
C SER A 225 -9.70 -17.22 -30.38
N GLY A 226 -10.23 -17.72 -29.25
CA GLY A 226 -10.27 -19.18 -28.96
C GLY A 226 -9.10 -19.67 -28.11
N SER A 227 -8.07 -18.86 -27.91
CA SER A 227 -6.93 -19.12 -27.02
C SER A 227 -6.32 -17.80 -26.55
N GLY A 228 -5.78 -17.78 -25.33
CA GLY A 228 -5.14 -16.59 -24.76
C GLY A 228 -6.02 -15.84 -23.74
N PRO A 229 -5.64 -14.60 -23.41
CA PRO A 229 -6.34 -13.79 -22.41
C PRO A 229 -7.75 -13.40 -22.90
N LEU A 230 -8.60 -13.10 -21.94
CA LEU A 230 -9.98 -12.67 -22.14
C LEU A 230 -10.05 -11.14 -22.03
N PRO A 231 -10.05 -10.39 -23.13
CA PRO A 231 -9.84 -8.92 -23.07
C PRO A 231 -11.01 -8.16 -22.44
N ASN A 232 -12.18 -8.79 -22.31
CA ASN A 232 -13.40 -8.15 -21.81
C ASN A 232 -14.01 -8.88 -20.60
N ALA A 233 -13.27 -9.79 -19.98
CA ALA A 233 -13.71 -10.50 -18.78
C ALA A 233 -12.65 -10.41 -17.69
N GLN A 234 -13.10 -10.10 -16.49
CA GLN A 234 -12.29 -10.00 -15.27
C GLN A 234 -13.09 -10.52 -14.08
N VAL A 235 -12.49 -10.59 -12.92
CA VAL A 235 -13.22 -10.86 -11.68
C VAL A 235 -13.24 -9.58 -10.86
N ASP A 236 -14.43 -9.12 -10.50
CA ASP A 236 -14.59 -7.97 -9.62
C ASP A 236 -14.79 -8.43 -8.18
N ILE A 237 -14.01 -7.84 -7.28
CA ILE A 237 -14.09 -8.11 -5.84
C ILE A 237 -14.52 -6.84 -5.12
N PHE A 238 -15.69 -6.86 -4.51
CA PHE A 238 -16.29 -5.75 -3.78
C PHE A 238 -16.16 -5.97 -2.27
N SER A 239 -15.94 -4.90 -1.51
CA SER A 239 -15.94 -4.96 -0.05
C SER A 239 -17.36 -5.15 0.50
N GLY A 240 -17.51 -6.07 1.45
CA GLY A 240 -18.79 -6.36 2.11
C GLY A 240 -19.76 -7.20 1.27
N THR A 241 -21.00 -7.24 1.72
CA THR A 241 -22.09 -7.91 1.02
C THR A 241 -22.85 -6.90 0.18
N VAL A 242 -22.68 -6.97 -1.12
CA VAL A 242 -23.29 -6.06 -2.10
C VAL A 242 -23.86 -6.85 -3.29
N THR A 243 -24.76 -6.25 -4.05
CA THR A 243 -25.12 -6.74 -5.38
C THR A 243 -24.25 -6.02 -6.39
N PRO A 244 -23.40 -6.74 -7.15
CA PRO A 244 -22.50 -6.14 -8.16
C PRO A 244 -23.26 -5.25 -9.13
N SER A 245 -22.71 -4.10 -9.45
CA SER A 245 -23.24 -3.17 -10.45
C SER A 245 -22.15 -2.22 -10.93
N SER A 246 -22.27 -1.70 -12.13
CA SER A 246 -21.36 -0.71 -12.72
C SER A 246 -21.32 0.64 -11.98
N SER A 247 -22.20 0.86 -11.01
CA SER A 247 -22.17 2.04 -10.13
C SER A 247 -21.32 1.84 -8.87
N LEU A 248 -20.92 0.61 -8.58
CA LEU A 248 -20.02 0.28 -7.47
C LEU A 248 -18.59 0.18 -7.97
N THR A 249 -17.67 0.66 -7.17
CA THR A 249 -16.24 0.51 -7.45
C THR A 249 -15.73 -0.75 -6.75
N PRO A 250 -15.21 -1.75 -7.49
CA PRO A 250 -14.54 -2.88 -6.90
C PRO A 250 -13.32 -2.44 -6.07
N VAL A 251 -12.95 -3.23 -5.08
CA VAL A 251 -11.70 -3.02 -4.34
C VAL A 251 -10.51 -3.39 -5.22
N VAL A 252 -10.65 -4.46 -5.99
CA VAL A 252 -9.66 -4.98 -6.95
C VAL A 252 -10.37 -5.74 -8.07
N GLU A 253 -9.68 -5.87 -9.21
CA GLU A 253 -10.21 -6.46 -10.43
C GLU A 253 -9.16 -7.41 -11.05
N PRO A 254 -8.89 -8.59 -10.44
CA PRO A 254 -7.91 -9.52 -10.99
C PRO A 254 -8.30 -10.03 -12.38
N GLU A 255 -7.30 -10.16 -13.24
CA GLU A 255 -7.46 -10.75 -14.57
C GLU A 255 -7.82 -12.23 -14.49
N ILE A 256 -8.59 -12.70 -15.48
CA ILE A 256 -8.82 -14.12 -15.71
C ILE A 256 -7.75 -14.62 -16.67
N ALA A 257 -6.74 -15.30 -16.15
CA ALA A 257 -5.63 -15.83 -16.91
C ALA A 257 -5.86 -17.27 -17.33
N LEU A 258 -5.43 -17.61 -18.55
CA LEU A 258 -5.38 -19.00 -19.00
C LEU A 258 -4.14 -19.69 -18.43
N SER A 259 -4.34 -20.65 -17.55
CA SER A 259 -3.24 -21.44 -16.97
C SER A 259 -2.60 -22.37 -17.99
N SER A 260 -1.40 -22.85 -17.70
CA SER A 260 -0.70 -23.84 -18.52
C SER A 260 -1.46 -25.18 -18.65
N SER A 261 -2.38 -25.45 -17.72
CA SER A 261 -3.27 -26.63 -17.78
C SER A 261 -4.52 -26.41 -18.66
N GLY A 262 -4.70 -25.23 -19.25
CA GLY A 262 -5.86 -24.89 -20.08
C GLY A 262 -7.10 -24.48 -19.29
N SER A 263 -6.95 -24.16 -17.99
CA SER A 263 -8.05 -23.67 -17.16
C SER A 263 -7.95 -22.17 -17.01
N TYR A 264 -9.06 -21.47 -17.00
CA TYR A 264 -9.12 -20.07 -16.63
C TYR A 264 -9.08 -19.92 -15.11
N THR A 265 -8.14 -19.15 -14.62
CA THR A 265 -7.91 -18.96 -13.18
C THR A 265 -7.72 -17.49 -12.85
N TYR A 266 -7.97 -17.12 -11.62
CA TYR A 266 -7.62 -15.81 -11.08
C TYR A 266 -7.06 -15.98 -9.67
N ASP A 267 -6.21 -15.05 -9.25
CA ASP A 267 -5.59 -15.03 -7.93
C ASP A 267 -5.44 -13.59 -7.46
N GLN A 268 -6.03 -13.28 -6.32
CA GLN A 268 -5.97 -11.96 -5.72
C GLN A 268 -5.50 -12.07 -4.27
N PRO A 269 -4.22 -11.93 -4.02
CA PRO A 269 -3.67 -11.81 -2.67
C PRO A 269 -3.83 -10.38 -2.13
N PHE A 270 -3.27 -10.16 -0.97
CA PHE A 270 -3.22 -8.85 -0.31
C PHE A 270 -4.60 -8.24 -0.02
N LEU A 271 -5.61 -9.06 0.20
CA LEU A 271 -6.92 -8.63 0.68
C LEU A 271 -6.94 -8.64 2.21
N LEU A 272 -7.34 -7.54 2.82
CA LEU A 272 -7.51 -7.50 4.28
C LEU A 272 -8.58 -8.48 4.72
N ALA A 273 -8.41 -9.06 5.92
CA ALA A 273 -9.42 -9.96 6.48
C ALA A 273 -10.79 -9.26 6.57
N GLY A 274 -11.83 -9.92 6.09
CA GLY A 274 -13.19 -9.35 6.02
C GLY A 274 -14.12 -10.08 5.07
N GLY A 275 -15.32 -9.55 4.94
CA GLY A 275 -16.33 -10.05 3.99
C GLY A 275 -16.20 -9.35 2.64
N TYR A 276 -16.39 -10.12 1.57
CA TYR A 276 -16.33 -9.65 0.19
C TYR A 276 -17.45 -10.24 -0.63
N THR A 277 -17.79 -9.59 -1.73
CA THR A 277 -18.63 -10.14 -2.80
C THR A 277 -17.79 -10.23 -4.07
N VAL A 278 -17.82 -11.38 -4.72
CA VAL A 278 -17.02 -11.70 -5.90
C VAL A 278 -17.92 -12.01 -7.07
N ALA A 279 -17.64 -11.47 -8.24
CA ALA A 279 -18.36 -11.78 -9.47
C ALA A 279 -17.43 -11.73 -10.68
N VAL A 280 -17.71 -12.54 -11.70
CA VAL A 280 -17.13 -12.34 -13.02
C VAL A 280 -17.82 -11.14 -13.65
N ALA A 281 -17.04 -10.17 -14.09
CA ALA A 281 -17.50 -8.98 -14.78
C ALA A 281 -17.12 -9.06 -16.27
N CYS A 282 -18.06 -8.80 -17.14
CA CYS A 282 -17.86 -8.80 -18.59
C CYS A 282 -18.33 -7.47 -19.17
N SER A 283 -17.42 -6.74 -19.79
CA SER A 283 -17.69 -5.43 -20.35
C SER A 283 -17.98 -5.53 -21.87
N SER A 284 -18.92 -4.72 -22.31
CA SER A 284 -19.20 -4.51 -23.73
C SER A 284 -19.37 -3.04 -24.02
N THR A 285 -18.76 -2.56 -25.11
CA THR A 285 -18.96 -1.20 -25.59
C THR A 285 -19.85 -1.21 -26.83
N SER A 286 -20.96 -0.48 -26.75
CA SER A 286 -21.88 -0.34 -27.87
C SER A 286 -21.26 0.51 -28.99
N SER A 287 -21.82 0.42 -30.21
CA SER A 287 -21.42 1.29 -31.33
C SER A 287 -21.63 2.79 -31.06
N THR A 288 -22.39 3.14 -30.05
CA THR A 288 -22.63 4.53 -29.58
C THR A 288 -21.65 4.95 -28.50
N GLY A 289 -20.66 4.11 -28.13
CA GLY A 289 -19.66 4.40 -27.11
C GLY A 289 -20.13 4.21 -25.67
N THR A 290 -21.31 3.62 -25.44
CA THR A 290 -21.80 3.30 -24.09
C THR A 290 -21.22 1.96 -23.67
N SER A 291 -20.47 1.94 -22.58
CA SER A 291 -20.01 0.69 -21.94
C SER A 291 -21.07 0.17 -21.00
N THR A 292 -21.35 -1.12 -21.11
CA THR A 292 -22.22 -1.86 -20.18
C THR A 292 -21.43 -3.01 -19.59
N GLU A 293 -21.65 -3.28 -18.33
CA GLU A 293 -21.02 -4.35 -17.60
C GLU A 293 -22.06 -5.35 -17.12
N THR A 294 -21.76 -6.63 -17.26
CA THR A 294 -22.64 -7.73 -16.86
C THR A 294 -21.91 -8.60 -15.87
N PHE A 295 -22.54 -8.93 -14.75
CA PHE A 295 -21.98 -9.70 -13.65
C PHE A 295 -22.53 -11.12 -13.58
N ILE A 296 -21.64 -12.09 -13.27
CA ILE A 296 -21.99 -13.50 -13.07
C ILE A 296 -21.39 -13.97 -11.75
N PRO A 297 -22.20 -14.49 -10.82
CA PRO A 297 -23.66 -14.40 -10.78
C PRO A 297 -24.09 -12.95 -10.55
N VAL A 298 -25.29 -12.58 -10.97
CA VAL A 298 -25.82 -11.21 -10.82
C VAL A 298 -25.82 -10.74 -9.36
N ALA A 299 -26.07 -11.66 -8.41
CA ALA A 299 -26.05 -11.34 -6.99
C ALA A 299 -24.61 -11.32 -6.41
N GLY A 300 -23.61 -11.71 -7.19
CA GLY A 300 -22.27 -11.99 -6.68
C GLY A 300 -22.21 -13.24 -5.80
N THR A 301 -21.01 -13.67 -5.47
CA THR A 301 -20.73 -14.78 -4.55
C THR A 301 -20.07 -14.22 -3.31
N ALA A 302 -20.63 -14.50 -2.13
CA ALA A 302 -20.05 -14.07 -0.86
C ALA A 302 -18.77 -14.85 -0.57
N ALA A 303 -17.73 -14.15 -0.13
CA ALA A 303 -16.46 -14.70 0.26
C ALA A 303 -15.99 -14.07 1.58
N THR A 304 -15.32 -14.85 2.43
CA THR A 304 -14.70 -14.34 3.65
C THR A 304 -13.20 -14.55 3.59
N VAL A 305 -12.45 -13.47 3.65
CA VAL A 305 -10.99 -13.49 3.71
C VAL A 305 -10.56 -13.61 5.16
N THR A 306 -9.70 -14.57 5.44
CA THR A 306 -9.01 -14.73 6.71
C THR A 306 -7.51 -14.51 6.49
N ALA A 307 -6.85 -13.84 7.43
CA ALA A 307 -5.42 -13.57 7.33
C ALA A 307 -4.60 -14.86 7.11
N ASN A 308 -3.65 -14.79 6.21
CA ASN A 308 -2.76 -15.88 5.79
C ASN A 308 -3.50 -17.14 5.26
N GLN A 309 -4.74 -16.97 4.77
CA GLN A 309 -5.52 -18.07 4.20
C GLN A 309 -5.97 -17.71 2.78
N THR A 310 -6.16 -18.75 1.97
CA THR A 310 -6.79 -18.63 0.65
C THR A 310 -8.24 -19.05 0.74
N THR A 311 -9.13 -18.17 0.29
CA THR A 311 -10.57 -18.44 0.09
C THR A 311 -10.79 -18.73 -1.38
N THR A 312 -11.30 -19.93 -1.69
CA THR A 312 -11.55 -20.32 -3.09
C THR A 312 -12.98 -19.99 -3.49
N VAL A 313 -13.14 -19.26 -4.61
CA VAL A 313 -14.43 -18.94 -5.23
C VAL A 313 -14.35 -19.32 -6.71
N ASN A 314 -15.15 -20.28 -7.14
CA ASN A 314 -15.17 -20.75 -8.52
C ASN A 314 -16.48 -20.32 -9.22
N PHE A 315 -16.41 -20.12 -10.53
CA PHE A 315 -17.51 -19.72 -11.38
C PHE A 315 -17.72 -20.64 -12.57
#